data_447f9df51e8b70bb319d2b972a186086
#
_entry.id   447f9df51e8b70bb319d2b972a186086
#
_cell.length_a   1.000
_cell.length_b   1.000
_cell.length_c   1.000
_cell.angle_alpha   90.00
_cell.angle_beta   90.00
_cell.angle_gamma   90.00
#
_symmetry.space_group_name_H-M   'P 1'
#
loop_
_entity.id
_entity.type
_entity.pdbx_description
1 polymer ?
#
loop_
_entity_poly.entity_id
_entity_poly.type
_entity_poly.pdbx_seq_one_letter_code
_entity_poly.pdbx_strand_id
1 'polypeptide(L)'
;MKRKLDFNNRATDQVAIHNKINEINKEKEKERKEKIKKRRNNIIAFFVILVLIGTLNFISSISRFDNAKVLEKGIKQLTILFASFIIFFIMRTKKIADFFDKNIRGKGFRTLFLIISLFIFGFIAYWPSSIFPTINGGKGWIRLGGLSIQVPELFKVPFVIAISTIFARGKDTKEKIPYIVNFCSVFLYTSIFALVISFALHDMGTAIHYIMIAAFMIFLSDISNKFLTFIISFLILLGSSVFYYTLKFSSGYKQHRLKVYLEGILHNNYDIGDAYQIYQSLIAFGTGGIFGKGIGNGVQKYNYIPEVETDFAIANLAEETGFIGMIAVLFSFFSLFVLIMSVAAKSKTFFHKYLVSGIAGYIITQVIINIGVAIGLLPVFGIPLPFISAGGSSILALSLSMGYIIYINNYHTAD
;
A
#
# COMPACT_ATOMS: atom_id res chain seq x y z
N MET A 1 -72.08 21.19 -1.65
CA MET A 1 -71.73 19.77 -1.48
C MET A 1 -70.55 19.33 -2.42
N LYS A 2 -70.53 19.69 -3.68
CA LYS A 2 -69.44 19.34 -4.64
C LYS A 2 -68.02 19.81 -4.23
N ARG A 3 -67.84 21.00 -3.64
CA ARG A 3 -66.51 21.51 -3.22
C ARG A 3 -65.87 20.74 -2.05
N LYS A 4 -66.66 20.13 -1.14
CA LYS A 4 -66.14 19.28 -0.01
C LYS A 4 -65.67 17.91 -0.51
N LEU A 5 -66.33 17.37 -1.54
CA LEU A 5 -65.95 16.08 -2.15
C LEU A 5 -64.64 16.23 -2.93
N ASP A 6 -64.38 17.35 -3.62
CA ASP A 6 -63.11 17.59 -4.34
C ASP A 6 -61.93 17.80 -3.40
N PHE A 7 -62.12 18.40 -2.21
CA PHE A 7 -61.07 18.55 -1.19
C PHE A 7 -60.65 17.21 -0.56
N ASN A 8 -61.64 16.33 -0.25
CA ASN A 8 -61.37 15.02 0.30
C ASN A 8 -60.67 14.08 -0.69
N ASN A 9 -61.02 14.12 -1.97
CA ASN A 9 -60.34 13.34 -3.00
C ASN A 9 -58.88 13.80 -3.21
N ARG A 10 -58.62 15.12 -3.19
CA ARG A 10 -57.22 15.65 -3.30
C ARG A 10 -56.37 15.28 -2.07
N ALA A 11 -56.94 15.24 -0.88
CA ALA A 11 -56.24 14.83 0.35
C ALA A 11 -55.88 13.34 0.34
N THR A 12 -56.81 12.48 -0.12
CA THR A 12 -56.55 11.03 -0.27
C THR A 12 -55.53 10.72 -1.35
N ASP A 13 -55.53 11.45 -2.48
CA ASP A 13 -54.53 11.32 -3.52
C ASP A 13 -53.14 11.74 -3.06
N GLN A 14 -53.05 12.84 -2.27
CA GLN A 14 -51.76 13.27 -1.69
C GLN A 14 -51.19 12.26 -0.70
N VAL A 15 -52.00 11.63 0.12
CA VAL A 15 -51.58 10.57 1.06
C VAL A 15 -51.12 9.33 0.28
N ALA A 16 -51.82 8.93 -0.79
CA ALA A 16 -51.45 7.79 -1.60
C ALA A 16 -50.10 8.04 -2.30
N ILE A 17 -49.88 9.25 -2.86
CA ILE A 17 -48.61 9.66 -3.47
C ILE A 17 -47.48 9.65 -2.43
N HIS A 18 -47.72 10.19 -1.23
CA HIS A 18 -46.72 10.22 -0.14
C HIS A 18 -46.31 8.81 0.29
N ASN A 19 -47.29 7.90 0.44
CA ASN A 19 -47.02 6.50 0.79
C ASN A 19 -46.19 5.80 -0.30
N LYS A 20 -46.52 6.01 -1.57
CA LYS A 20 -45.76 5.45 -2.70
C LYS A 20 -44.33 5.97 -2.76
N ILE A 21 -44.12 7.26 -2.50
CA ILE A 21 -42.78 7.87 -2.40
C ILE A 21 -41.98 7.23 -1.25
N ASN A 22 -42.61 7.02 -0.11
CA ASN A 22 -41.97 6.39 1.04
C ASN A 22 -41.59 4.92 0.78
N GLU A 23 -42.42 4.17 0.07
CA GLU A 23 -42.10 2.79 -0.37
C GLU A 23 -40.90 2.78 -1.33
N ILE A 24 -40.90 3.63 -2.35
CA ILE A 24 -39.79 3.76 -3.30
C ILE A 24 -38.48 4.14 -2.56
N ASN A 25 -38.56 5.06 -1.59
CA ASN A 25 -37.39 5.46 -0.82
C ASN A 25 -36.86 4.32 0.08
N LYS A 26 -37.75 3.53 0.70
CA LYS A 26 -37.36 2.33 1.47
C LYS A 26 -36.69 1.27 0.60
N GLU A 27 -37.22 1.05 -0.60
CA GLU A 27 -36.66 0.09 -1.55
C GLU A 27 -35.27 0.52 -2.04
N LYS A 28 -35.12 1.79 -2.42
CA LYS A 28 -33.80 2.37 -2.78
C LYS A 28 -32.79 2.28 -1.63
N GLU A 29 -33.22 2.53 -0.39
CA GLU A 29 -32.33 2.42 0.77
C GLU A 29 -31.89 0.97 1.02
N LYS A 30 -32.79 0.01 0.81
CA LYS A 30 -32.49 -1.43 0.91
C LYS A 30 -31.46 -1.84 -0.14
N GLU A 31 -31.69 -1.49 -1.41
CA GLU A 31 -30.75 -1.77 -2.50
C GLU A 31 -29.36 -1.15 -2.23
N ARG A 32 -29.34 0.08 -1.74
CA ARG A 32 -28.12 0.77 -1.35
C ARG A 32 -27.34 -0.02 -0.27
N LYS A 33 -28.02 -0.44 0.78
CA LYS A 33 -27.42 -1.24 1.87
C LYS A 33 -26.87 -2.57 1.35
N GLU A 34 -27.56 -3.21 0.42
CA GLU A 34 -27.11 -4.44 -0.21
C GLU A 34 -25.85 -4.23 -1.06
N LYS A 35 -25.80 -3.17 -1.87
CA LYS A 35 -24.61 -2.81 -2.68
C LYS A 35 -23.39 -2.56 -1.79
N ILE A 36 -23.54 -1.77 -0.73
CA ILE A 36 -22.49 -1.50 0.27
C ILE A 36 -22.01 -2.81 0.92
N LYS A 37 -22.95 -3.68 1.35
CA LYS A 37 -22.64 -4.98 1.95
C LYS A 37 -21.89 -5.91 0.99
N LYS A 38 -22.31 -5.99 -0.27
CA LYS A 38 -21.66 -6.82 -1.31
C LYS A 38 -20.23 -6.34 -1.54
N ARG A 39 -20.03 -5.04 -1.74
CA ARG A 39 -18.69 -4.45 -1.94
C ARG A 39 -17.78 -4.70 -0.75
N ARG A 40 -18.26 -4.48 0.48
CA ARG A 40 -17.55 -4.79 1.72
C ARG A 40 -17.09 -6.25 1.77
N ASN A 41 -18.02 -7.18 1.51
CA ASN A 41 -17.72 -8.61 1.59
C ASN A 41 -16.68 -9.03 0.55
N ASN A 42 -16.76 -8.48 -0.66
CA ASN A 42 -15.78 -8.74 -1.71
C ASN A 42 -14.38 -8.19 -1.35
N ILE A 43 -14.30 -6.98 -0.79
CA ILE A 43 -13.03 -6.41 -0.31
C ILE A 43 -12.40 -7.31 0.77
N ILE A 44 -13.21 -7.74 1.75
CA ILE A 44 -12.74 -8.64 2.81
C ILE A 44 -12.32 -9.99 2.23
N ALA A 45 -13.06 -10.54 1.27
CA ALA A 45 -12.72 -11.82 0.66
C ALA A 45 -11.35 -11.78 -0.05
N PHE A 46 -11.08 -10.80 -0.91
CA PHE A 46 -9.78 -10.68 -1.58
C PHE A 46 -8.65 -10.36 -0.62
N PHE A 47 -8.89 -9.52 0.39
CA PHE A 47 -7.91 -9.28 1.46
C PHE A 47 -7.54 -10.58 2.19
N VAL A 48 -8.54 -11.36 2.61
CA VAL A 48 -8.32 -12.65 3.30
C VAL A 48 -7.62 -13.66 2.39
N ILE A 49 -8.03 -13.75 1.12
CA ILE A 49 -7.38 -14.64 0.13
C ILE A 49 -5.88 -14.31 0.03
N LEU A 50 -5.51 -13.04 -0.12
CA LEU A 50 -4.11 -12.63 -0.20
C LEU A 50 -3.32 -12.96 1.07
N VAL A 51 -3.91 -12.72 2.25
CA VAL A 51 -3.29 -13.08 3.54
C VAL A 51 -3.12 -14.59 3.68
N LEU A 52 -4.10 -15.39 3.25
CA LEU A 52 -4.00 -16.85 3.27
C LEU A 52 -2.89 -17.37 2.33
N ILE A 53 -2.84 -16.85 1.09
CA ILE A 53 -1.77 -17.15 0.15
C ILE A 53 -0.41 -16.79 0.75
N GLY A 54 -0.28 -15.61 1.36
CA GLY A 54 0.94 -15.16 2.02
C GLY A 54 1.34 -16.06 3.20
N THR A 55 0.36 -16.50 4.00
CA THR A 55 0.61 -17.40 5.13
C THR A 55 1.10 -18.77 4.65
N LEU A 56 0.47 -19.34 3.61
CA LEU A 56 0.90 -20.62 3.01
C LEU A 56 2.31 -20.50 2.42
N ASN A 57 2.57 -19.42 1.67
CA ASN A 57 3.90 -19.16 1.11
C ASN A 57 4.96 -18.98 2.19
N PHE A 58 4.63 -18.28 3.28
CA PHE A 58 5.54 -18.14 4.42
C PHE A 58 5.85 -19.48 5.08
N ILE A 59 4.84 -20.33 5.36
CA ILE A 59 5.04 -21.66 5.93
C ILE A 59 5.95 -22.49 5.02
N SER A 60 5.73 -22.44 3.70
CA SER A 60 6.59 -23.11 2.75
C SER A 60 8.02 -22.57 2.80
N SER A 61 8.21 -21.26 2.83
CA SER A 61 9.54 -20.64 2.81
C SER A 61 10.37 -20.96 4.05
N ILE A 62 9.74 -21.09 5.24
CA ILE A 62 10.44 -21.42 6.49
C ILE A 62 10.71 -22.92 6.65
N SER A 63 10.09 -23.80 5.86
CA SER A 63 10.29 -25.26 5.95
C SER A 63 11.75 -25.72 5.71
N ARG A 64 12.59 -24.83 5.19
CA ARG A 64 14.03 -25.03 4.98
C ARG A 64 14.86 -25.00 6.28
N PHE A 65 14.32 -24.51 7.37
CA PHE A 65 15.01 -24.40 8.65
C PHE A 65 14.77 -25.61 9.55
N ASP A 66 15.58 -25.70 10.59
CA ASP A 66 15.37 -26.67 11.68
C ASP A 66 14.06 -26.36 12.46
N ASN A 67 13.53 -27.36 13.15
CA ASN A 67 12.26 -27.26 13.88
C ASN A 67 12.23 -26.11 14.88
N ALA A 68 13.34 -25.78 15.53
CA ALA A 68 13.40 -24.71 16.51
C ALA A 68 13.23 -23.32 15.83
N LYS A 69 13.91 -23.08 14.71
CA LYS A 69 13.79 -21.86 13.93
C LYS A 69 12.43 -21.74 13.24
N VAL A 70 11.87 -22.84 12.74
CA VAL A 70 10.50 -22.87 12.18
C VAL A 70 9.51 -22.43 13.23
N LEU A 71 9.61 -22.96 14.46
CA LEU A 71 8.73 -22.60 15.56
C LEU A 71 8.90 -21.11 15.94
N GLU A 72 10.12 -20.63 16.09
CA GLU A 72 10.41 -19.22 16.41
C GLU A 72 9.83 -18.26 15.37
N LYS A 73 10.13 -18.48 14.08
CA LYS A 73 9.62 -17.64 12.98
C LYS A 73 8.11 -17.74 12.84
N GLY A 74 7.55 -18.95 13.01
CA GLY A 74 6.10 -19.19 12.99
C GLY A 74 5.37 -18.41 14.08
N ILE A 75 5.84 -18.48 15.33
CA ILE A 75 5.26 -17.72 16.46
C ILE A 75 5.33 -16.22 16.19
N LYS A 76 6.46 -15.69 15.72
CA LYS A 76 6.60 -14.27 15.37
C LYS A 76 5.57 -13.83 14.32
N GLN A 77 5.45 -14.59 13.24
CA GLN A 77 4.49 -14.28 12.17
C GLN A 77 3.04 -14.37 12.64
N LEU A 78 2.67 -15.39 13.42
CA LEU A 78 1.34 -15.52 14.01
C LEU A 78 1.01 -14.36 14.95
N THR A 79 1.97 -13.91 15.76
CA THR A 79 1.78 -12.74 16.64
C THR A 79 1.50 -11.48 15.85
N ILE A 80 2.24 -11.25 14.74
CA ILE A 80 2.03 -10.10 13.86
C ILE A 80 0.68 -10.19 13.16
N LEU A 81 0.29 -11.37 12.64
CA LEU A 81 -1.01 -11.57 12.00
C LEU A 81 -2.16 -11.34 12.99
N PHE A 82 -2.02 -11.82 14.23
CA PHE A 82 -3.02 -11.61 15.27
C PHE A 82 -3.16 -10.12 15.63
N ALA A 83 -2.03 -9.41 15.82
CA ALA A 83 -2.04 -7.97 16.04
C ALA A 83 -2.65 -7.21 14.85
N SER A 84 -2.34 -7.61 13.63
CA SER A 84 -2.89 -7.03 12.40
C SER A 84 -4.40 -7.22 12.30
N PHE A 85 -4.89 -8.39 12.69
CA PHE A 85 -6.31 -8.70 12.73
C PHE A 85 -7.05 -7.83 13.77
N ILE A 86 -6.47 -7.67 14.95
CA ILE A 86 -7.02 -6.78 15.99
C ILE A 86 -7.10 -5.34 15.47
N ILE A 87 -6.03 -4.82 14.87
CA ILE A 87 -5.98 -3.47 14.30
C ILE A 87 -7.04 -3.28 13.20
N PHE A 88 -7.20 -4.27 12.31
CA PHE A 88 -8.25 -4.25 11.29
C PHE A 88 -9.65 -4.11 11.90
N PHE A 89 -9.98 -4.90 12.94
CA PHE A 89 -11.29 -4.83 13.59
C PHE A 89 -11.50 -3.53 14.38
N ILE A 90 -10.46 -3.04 15.06
CA ILE A 90 -10.50 -1.78 15.78
C ILE A 90 -10.82 -0.63 14.80
N MET A 91 -10.09 -0.53 13.68
CA MET A 91 -10.29 0.53 12.69
C MET A 91 -11.60 0.42 11.90
N ARG A 92 -12.20 -0.75 11.84
CA ARG A 92 -13.54 -0.96 11.28
C ARG A 92 -14.66 -0.48 12.22
N THR A 93 -14.38 -0.36 13.53
CA THR A 93 -15.37 0.01 14.54
C THR A 93 -15.72 1.49 14.44
N LYS A 94 -17.03 1.80 14.27
CA LYS A 94 -17.51 3.16 14.02
C LYS A 94 -16.99 4.19 15.02
N LYS A 95 -17.10 3.94 16.32
CA LYS A 95 -16.68 4.90 17.36
C LYS A 95 -15.22 5.30 17.26
N ILE A 96 -14.33 4.32 17.04
CA ILE A 96 -12.89 4.55 16.95
C ILE A 96 -12.56 5.24 15.64
N ALA A 97 -13.11 4.76 14.53
CA ALA A 97 -12.87 5.35 13.22
C ALA A 97 -13.43 6.78 13.11
N ASP A 98 -14.60 7.09 13.67
CA ASP A 98 -15.15 8.45 13.75
C ASP A 98 -14.23 9.39 14.54
N PHE A 99 -13.67 8.91 15.66
CA PHE A 99 -12.70 9.68 16.45
C PHE A 99 -11.45 10.00 15.64
N PHE A 100 -10.87 9.00 14.96
CA PHE A 100 -9.73 9.21 14.08
C PHE A 100 -10.08 10.16 12.93
N ASP A 101 -11.15 9.91 12.22
CA ASP A 101 -11.59 10.69 11.07
C ASP A 101 -11.77 12.18 11.40
N LYS A 102 -12.33 12.49 12.56
CA LYS A 102 -12.48 13.86 13.03
C LYS A 102 -11.15 14.56 13.28
N ASN A 103 -10.16 13.85 13.84
CA ASN A 103 -8.89 14.45 14.26
C ASN A 103 -7.87 14.56 13.12
N ILE A 104 -7.92 13.67 12.10
CA ILE A 104 -6.93 13.62 11.03
C ILE A 104 -7.22 14.57 9.85
N ARG A 105 -8.41 15.18 9.75
CA ARG A 105 -8.79 16.07 8.63
C ARG A 105 -8.18 17.46 8.68
N GLY A 106 -7.59 17.85 9.80
CA GLY A 106 -7.14 19.22 10.04
C GLY A 106 -5.73 19.54 9.53
N LYS A 107 -5.46 20.83 9.33
CA LYS A 107 -4.09 21.33 9.08
C LYS A 107 -3.14 20.92 10.23
N GLY A 108 -3.62 20.90 11.48
CA GLY A 108 -2.87 20.53 12.65
C GLY A 108 -2.29 19.12 12.58
N PHE A 109 -3.08 18.11 12.14
CA PHE A 109 -2.61 16.75 11.96
C PHE A 109 -1.40 16.68 11.02
N ARG A 110 -1.50 17.29 9.85
CA ARG A 110 -0.44 17.27 8.83
C ARG A 110 0.87 17.88 9.34
N THR A 111 0.78 19.03 9.99
CA THR A 111 1.96 19.73 10.53
C THR A 111 2.56 18.96 11.70
N LEU A 112 1.72 18.49 12.62
CA LEU A 112 2.17 17.68 13.76
C LEU A 112 2.80 16.36 13.29
N PHE A 113 2.19 15.68 12.32
CA PHE A 113 2.73 14.45 11.75
C PHE A 113 4.10 14.68 11.11
N LEU A 114 4.28 15.77 10.34
CA LEU A 114 5.57 16.12 9.76
C LEU A 114 6.64 16.31 10.84
N ILE A 115 6.34 17.13 11.88
CA ILE A 115 7.27 17.41 12.97
C ILE A 115 7.65 16.12 13.71
N ILE A 116 6.66 15.31 14.08
CA ILE A 116 6.88 14.02 14.77
C ILE A 116 7.70 13.07 13.89
N SER A 117 7.40 12.99 12.59
CA SER A 117 8.14 12.13 11.65
C SER A 117 9.60 12.53 11.55
N LEU A 118 9.87 13.83 11.38
CA LEU A 118 11.24 14.34 11.31
C LEU A 118 12.02 14.11 12.61
N PHE A 119 11.35 14.30 13.76
CA PHE A 119 11.94 14.03 15.05
C PHE A 119 12.29 12.54 15.22
N ILE A 120 11.32 11.64 14.94
CA ILE A 120 11.52 10.19 15.08
C ILE A 120 12.59 9.69 14.10
N PHE A 121 12.54 10.11 12.84
CA PHE A 121 13.53 9.70 11.83
C PHE A 121 14.93 10.23 12.15
N GLY A 122 15.04 11.47 12.60
CA GLY A 122 16.30 12.05 13.08
C GLY A 122 16.82 11.32 14.32
N PHE A 123 15.95 11.01 15.28
CA PHE A 123 16.31 10.25 16.47
C PHE A 123 16.86 8.86 16.11
N ILE A 124 16.16 8.10 15.24
CA ILE A 124 16.62 6.79 14.77
C ILE A 124 17.97 6.88 14.03
N ALA A 125 18.14 7.91 13.18
CA ALA A 125 19.35 8.10 12.39
C ALA A 125 20.61 8.31 13.24
N TYR A 126 20.49 9.05 14.33
CA TYR A 126 21.63 9.44 15.19
C TYR A 126 21.82 8.54 16.41
N TRP A 127 20.84 7.69 16.75
CA TRP A 127 20.92 6.83 17.93
C TRP A 127 21.79 5.58 17.69
N PRO A 128 22.43 5.01 18.74
CA PRO A 128 23.26 3.81 18.60
C PRO A 128 22.52 2.61 18.00
N SER A 129 23.23 1.83 17.20
CA SER A 129 22.69 0.66 16.48
C SER A 129 22.29 -0.52 17.40
N SER A 130 22.57 -0.46 18.69
CA SER A 130 22.11 -1.46 19.66
C SER A 130 20.58 -1.55 19.78
N ILE A 131 19.88 -0.39 19.69
CA ILE A 131 18.42 -0.30 19.77
C ILE A 131 17.82 -0.17 18.36
N PHE A 132 18.49 0.56 17.46
CA PHE A 132 18.08 0.81 16.10
C PHE A 132 19.05 0.13 15.11
N PRO A 133 18.91 -1.18 14.88
CA PRO A 133 19.84 -1.92 14.05
C PRO A 133 19.78 -1.45 12.60
N THR A 134 20.95 -1.46 11.96
CA THR A 134 21.06 -1.33 10.51
C THR A 134 20.78 -2.68 9.88
N ILE A 135 19.73 -2.79 9.08
CA ILE A 135 19.34 -4.02 8.37
C ILE A 135 19.41 -3.72 6.88
N ASN A 136 20.16 -4.53 6.13
CA ASN A 136 20.38 -4.37 4.67
C ASN A 136 20.82 -2.94 4.28
N GLY A 137 21.63 -2.31 5.13
CA GLY A 137 22.12 -0.94 4.93
C GLY A 137 21.17 0.18 5.36
N GLY A 138 19.93 -0.12 5.74
CA GLY A 138 18.94 0.85 6.20
C GLY A 138 18.79 0.91 7.72
N LYS A 139 18.65 2.12 8.28
CA LYS A 139 18.52 2.39 9.73
C LYS A 139 17.08 2.51 10.24
N GLY A 140 16.07 2.34 9.43
CA GLY A 140 14.66 2.58 9.82
C GLY A 140 14.02 1.57 10.77
N TRP A 141 14.77 0.74 11.49
CA TRP A 141 14.28 -0.41 12.25
C TRP A 141 14.34 -0.20 13.75
N ILE A 142 13.28 -0.63 14.44
CA ILE A 142 13.23 -0.76 15.90
C ILE A 142 13.11 -2.24 16.24
N ARG A 143 13.96 -2.72 17.17
CA ARG A 143 13.89 -4.11 17.64
C ARG A 143 13.28 -4.14 19.04
N LEU A 144 12.14 -4.81 19.18
CA LEU A 144 11.38 -4.93 20.43
C LEU A 144 11.09 -6.40 20.70
N GLY A 145 11.72 -6.99 21.71
CA GLY A 145 11.42 -8.36 22.18
C GLY A 145 11.46 -9.42 21.07
N GLY A 146 12.41 -9.33 20.13
CA GLY A 146 12.54 -10.27 19.01
C GLY A 146 11.70 -9.92 17.77
N LEU A 147 10.81 -8.92 17.84
CA LEU A 147 10.11 -8.35 16.69
C LEU A 147 10.93 -7.17 16.13
N SER A 148 11.01 -7.08 14.80
CA SER A 148 11.62 -5.95 14.11
C SER A 148 10.54 -5.14 13.41
N ILE A 149 10.44 -3.86 13.73
CA ILE A 149 9.45 -2.94 13.17
C ILE A 149 10.19 -1.88 12.36
N GLN A 150 9.85 -1.77 11.08
CA GLN A 150 10.34 -0.71 10.21
C GLN A 150 9.42 0.51 10.31
N VAL A 151 9.93 1.56 10.94
CA VAL A 151 9.13 2.77 11.22
C VAL A 151 8.64 3.47 9.95
N PRO A 152 9.45 3.66 8.90
CA PRO A 152 8.98 4.26 7.66
C PRO A 152 7.83 3.49 7.00
N GLU A 153 7.73 2.17 7.17
CA GLU A 153 6.58 1.40 6.67
C GLU A 153 5.26 1.80 7.36
N LEU A 154 5.28 1.96 8.68
CA LEU A 154 4.09 2.37 9.44
C LEU A 154 3.67 3.81 9.09
N PHE A 155 4.63 4.67 8.75
CA PHE A 155 4.38 6.08 8.47
C PHE A 155 3.81 6.34 7.07
N LYS A 156 3.75 5.34 6.18
CA LYS A 156 3.12 5.47 4.85
C LYS A 156 1.63 5.81 4.94
N VAL A 157 0.91 5.21 5.89
CA VAL A 157 -0.54 5.48 6.06
C VAL A 157 -0.80 6.92 6.53
N PRO A 158 -0.19 7.42 7.62
CA PRO A 158 -0.27 8.83 7.97
C PRO A 158 0.21 9.79 6.87
N PHE A 159 1.20 9.40 6.06
CA PHE A 159 1.64 10.17 4.90
C PHE A 159 0.52 10.29 3.84
N VAL A 160 -0.14 9.19 3.50
CA VAL A 160 -1.30 9.20 2.60
C VAL A 160 -2.41 10.09 3.15
N ILE A 161 -2.69 10.02 4.47
CA ILE A 161 -3.66 10.88 5.14
C ILE A 161 -3.26 12.36 4.97
N ALA A 162 -2.00 12.71 5.22
CA ALA A 162 -1.51 14.07 5.08
C ALA A 162 -1.66 14.63 3.67
N ILE A 163 -1.30 13.86 2.64
CA ILE A 163 -1.50 14.26 1.23
C ILE A 163 -2.99 14.41 0.92
N SER A 164 -3.84 13.49 1.42
CA SER A 164 -5.28 13.56 1.23
C SER A 164 -5.88 14.85 1.80
N THR A 165 -5.38 15.32 2.95
CA THR A 165 -5.81 16.61 3.53
C THR A 165 -5.36 17.81 2.67
N ILE A 166 -4.24 17.71 1.96
CA ILE A 166 -3.77 18.76 1.04
C ILE A 166 -4.70 18.82 -0.17
N PHE A 167 -4.99 17.71 -0.83
CA PHE A 167 -5.85 17.67 -2.01
C PHE A 167 -7.32 17.96 -1.72
N ALA A 168 -7.81 17.59 -0.54
CA ALA A 168 -9.18 17.93 -0.12
C ALA A 168 -9.36 19.39 0.26
N ARG A 169 -8.25 20.10 0.54
CA ARG A 169 -8.27 21.51 0.93
C ARG A 169 -8.89 22.37 -0.19
N GLY A 170 -9.87 23.17 0.19
CA GLY A 170 -10.63 24.02 -0.72
C GLY A 170 -11.79 23.33 -1.41
N LYS A 171 -11.75 22.01 -1.62
CA LYS A 171 -12.85 21.25 -2.25
C LYS A 171 -13.97 20.95 -1.28
N ASP A 172 -13.63 20.49 -0.08
CA ASP A 172 -14.61 20.22 0.98
C ASP A 172 -15.11 21.52 1.65
N THR A 173 -14.32 22.60 1.63
CA THR A 173 -14.66 23.91 2.24
C THR A 173 -15.17 24.95 1.25
N LYS A 174 -15.25 24.63 -0.06
CA LYS A 174 -15.59 25.53 -1.18
C LYS A 174 -14.65 26.75 -1.34
N GLU A 175 -13.48 26.72 -0.72
CA GLU A 175 -12.44 27.74 -0.92
C GLU A 175 -11.77 27.52 -2.29
N LYS A 176 -11.57 28.60 -3.06
CA LYS A 176 -10.84 28.53 -4.34
C LYS A 176 -9.33 28.49 -4.10
N ILE A 177 -8.77 27.30 -3.91
CA ILE A 177 -7.32 27.13 -3.82
C ILE A 177 -6.79 26.71 -5.20
N PRO A 178 -5.83 27.45 -5.78
CA PRO A 178 -5.22 27.05 -7.05
C PRO A 178 -4.58 25.65 -6.93
N TYR A 179 -4.75 24.81 -7.97
CA TYR A 179 -4.19 23.45 -8.01
C TYR A 179 -2.67 23.45 -7.82
N ILE A 180 -1.98 24.49 -8.33
CA ILE A 180 -0.52 24.63 -8.19
C ILE A 180 -0.07 24.70 -6.73
N VAL A 181 -0.85 25.35 -5.85
CA VAL A 181 -0.54 25.45 -4.42
C VAL A 181 -0.62 24.08 -3.75
N ASN A 182 -1.65 23.29 -4.10
CA ASN A 182 -1.77 21.91 -3.59
C ASN A 182 -0.65 21.02 -4.12
N PHE A 183 -0.33 21.15 -5.42
CA PHE A 183 0.79 20.43 -6.02
C PHE A 183 2.12 20.76 -5.35
N CYS A 184 2.49 22.04 -5.25
CA CYS A 184 3.72 22.47 -4.60
C CYS A 184 3.79 22.01 -3.13
N SER A 185 2.64 22.01 -2.42
CA SER A 185 2.57 21.51 -1.05
C SER A 185 2.84 20.01 -0.97
N VAL A 186 2.27 19.19 -1.87
CA VAL A 186 2.50 17.75 -1.92
C VAL A 186 3.94 17.45 -2.33
N PHE A 187 4.45 18.17 -3.34
CA PHE A 187 5.83 18.02 -3.82
C PHE A 187 6.83 18.30 -2.70
N LEU A 188 6.68 19.45 -2.00
CA LEU A 188 7.57 19.81 -0.89
C LEU A 188 7.47 18.77 0.25
N TYR A 189 6.26 18.37 0.61
CA TYR A 189 6.02 17.40 1.67
C TYR A 189 6.68 16.05 1.36
N THR A 190 6.50 15.56 0.12
CA THR A 190 7.08 14.31 -0.36
C THR A 190 8.61 14.39 -0.43
N SER A 191 9.14 15.52 -0.92
CA SER A 191 10.59 15.75 -1.01
C SER A 191 11.26 15.70 0.37
N ILE A 192 10.65 16.32 1.39
CA ILE A 192 11.17 16.27 2.77
C ILE A 192 11.25 14.81 3.25
N PHE A 193 10.16 14.03 3.10
CA PHE A 193 10.15 12.61 3.49
C PHE A 193 11.20 11.79 2.72
N ALA A 194 11.24 11.95 1.41
CA ALA A 194 12.16 11.22 0.55
C ALA A 194 13.63 11.53 0.88
N LEU A 195 13.97 12.81 1.12
CA LEU A 195 15.32 13.22 1.50
C LEU A 195 15.73 12.65 2.86
N VAL A 196 14.87 12.79 3.88
CA VAL A 196 15.18 12.29 5.23
C VAL A 196 15.32 10.75 5.21
N ILE A 197 14.42 10.03 4.56
CA ILE A 197 14.49 8.56 4.47
C ILE A 197 15.74 8.12 3.68
N SER A 198 16.07 8.78 2.56
CA SER A 198 17.23 8.42 1.73
C SER A 198 18.56 8.72 2.39
N PHE A 199 18.68 9.89 3.04
CA PHE A 199 19.98 10.35 3.56
C PHE A 199 20.17 10.07 5.05
N ALA A 200 19.15 10.24 5.89
CA ALA A 200 19.27 10.00 7.32
C ALA A 200 19.08 8.50 7.67
N LEU A 201 18.12 7.82 7.03
CA LEU A 201 17.85 6.40 7.29
C LEU A 201 18.54 5.47 6.29
N HIS A 202 19.19 6.00 5.26
CA HIS A 202 19.86 5.24 4.18
C HIS A 202 18.95 4.25 3.43
N ASP A 203 17.63 4.47 3.42
CA ASP A 203 16.62 3.59 2.82
C ASP A 203 16.05 4.22 1.54
N MET A 204 16.74 4.00 0.41
CA MET A 204 16.29 4.51 -0.89
C MET A 204 15.03 3.82 -1.41
N GLY A 205 14.87 2.53 -1.14
CA GLY A 205 13.70 1.78 -1.59
C GLY A 205 12.41 2.35 -1.02
N THR A 206 12.37 2.52 0.30
CA THR A 206 11.22 3.13 0.96
C THR A 206 11.00 4.58 0.48
N ALA A 207 12.06 5.39 0.28
CA ALA A 207 11.92 6.75 -0.25
C ALA A 207 11.29 6.78 -1.64
N ILE A 208 11.72 5.91 -2.56
CA ILE A 208 11.13 5.76 -3.90
C ILE A 208 9.65 5.39 -3.78
N HIS A 209 9.29 4.51 -2.87
CA HIS A 209 7.88 4.14 -2.67
C HIS A 209 7.03 5.33 -2.19
N TYR A 210 7.53 6.18 -1.27
CA TYR A 210 6.84 7.42 -0.90
C TYR A 210 6.60 8.34 -2.10
N ILE A 211 7.60 8.49 -2.98
CA ILE A 211 7.48 9.26 -4.22
C ILE A 211 6.43 8.64 -5.15
N MET A 212 6.41 7.32 -5.32
CA MET A 212 5.43 6.65 -6.17
C MET A 212 3.99 6.76 -5.64
N ILE A 213 3.80 6.67 -4.33
CA ILE A 213 2.48 6.92 -3.70
C ILE A 213 2.03 8.35 -3.99
N ALA A 214 2.89 9.34 -3.78
CA ALA A 214 2.55 10.73 -4.05
C ALA A 214 2.28 10.98 -5.53
N ALA A 215 3.09 10.42 -6.44
CA ALA A 215 2.88 10.50 -7.89
C ALA A 215 1.53 9.91 -8.31
N PHE A 216 1.15 8.76 -7.77
CA PHE A 216 -0.16 8.15 -8.01
C PHE A 216 -1.30 9.07 -7.54
N MET A 217 -1.18 9.67 -6.35
CA MET A 217 -2.18 10.59 -5.84
C MET A 217 -2.25 11.90 -6.63
N ILE A 218 -1.11 12.40 -7.12
CA ILE A 218 -1.05 13.55 -8.03
C ILE A 218 -1.75 13.22 -9.35
N PHE A 219 -1.52 12.05 -9.92
CA PHE A 219 -2.17 11.59 -11.15
C PHE A 219 -3.69 11.56 -11.03
N LEU A 220 -4.23 11.19 -9.87
CA LEU A 220 -5.68 11.18 -9.60
C LEU A 220 -6.25 12.54 -9.17
N SER A 221 -5.41 13.56 -9.01
CA SER A 221 -5.86 14.90 -8.67
C SER A 221 -6.38 15.65 -9.92
N ASP A 222 -7.13 16.75 -9.71
CA ASP A 222 -7.67 17.56 -10.82
C ASP A 222 -6.61 18.48 -11.46
N ILE A 223 -5.42 17.93 -11.72
CA ILE A 223 -4.32 18.62 -12.39
C ILE A 223 -4.55 18.56 -13.90
N SER A 224 -4.27 19.66 -14.62
CA SER A 224 -4.41 19.67 -16.07
C SER A 224 -3.46 18.65 -16.73
N ASN A 225 -3.92 17.99 -17.79
CA ASN A 225 -3.11 17.00 -18.52
C ASN A 225 -1.77 17.57 -19.00
N LYS A 226 -1.72 18.84 -19.42
CA LYS A 226 -0.48 19.52 -19.85
C LYS A 226 0.54 19.62 -18.72
N PHE A 227 0.07 19.98 -17.53
CA PHE A 227 0.94 20.06 -16.35
C PHE A 227 1.38 18.68 -15.86
N LEU A 228 0.49 17.70 -15.92
CA LEU A 228 0.83 16.31 -15.61
C LEU A 228 1.90 15.76 -16.56
N THR A 229 1.77 15.99 -17.87
CA THR A 229 2.79 15.62 -18.86
C THR A 229 4.13 16.29 -18.56
N PHE A 230 4.12 17.57 -18.22
CA PHE A 230 5.35 18.30 -17.81
C PHE A 230 6.00 17.66 -16.59
N ILE A 231 5.22 17.32 -15.55
CA ILE A 231 5.73 16.65 -14.34
C ILE A 231 6.35 15.30 -14.67
N ILE A 232 5.68 14.47 -15.45
CA ILE A 232 6.16 13.15 -15.84
C ILE A 232 7.48 13.28 -16.63
N SER A 233 7.53 14.20 -17.60
CA SER A 233 8.75 14.46 -18.39
C SER A 233 9.90 14.95 -17.50
N PHE A 234 9.61 15.85 -16.56
CA PHE A 234 10.59 16.35 -15.60
C PHE A 234 11.11 15.24 -14.67
N LEU A 235 10.23 14.37 -14.16
CA LEU A 235 10.61 13.24 -13.31
C LEU A 235 11.45 12.20 -14.06
N ILE A 236 11.13 11.94 -15.32
CA ILE A 236 11.93 11.06 -16.19
C ILE A 236 13.34 11.67 -16.39
N LEU A 237 13.41 12.95 -16.72
CA LEU A 237 14.69 13.65 -16.91
C LEU A 237 15.51 13.67 -15.63
N LEU A 238 14.90 14.00 -14.50
CA LEU A 238 15.55 14.02 -13.20
C LEU A 238 16.01 12.61 -12.79
N GLY A 239 15.18 11.60 -12.95
CA GLY A 239 15.50 10.20 -12.67
C GLY A 239 16.67 9.71 -13.52
N SER A 240 16.66 10.01 -14.82
CA SER A 240 17.76 9.69 -15.75
C SER A 240 19.06 10.40 -15.36
N SER A 241 18.97 11.65 -14.92
CA SER A 241 20.13 12.43 -14.48
C SER A 241 20.72 11.88 -13.18
N VAL A 242 19.87 11.54 -12.19
CA VAL A 242 20.31 10.91 -10.94
C VAL A 242 20.91 9.53 -11.20
N PHE A 243 20.31 8.74 -12.08
CA PHE A 243 20.82 7.44 -12.50
C PHE A 243 22.21 7.56 -13.13
N TYR A 244 22.37 8.48 -14.10
CA TYR A 244 23.66 8.76 -14.74
C TYR A 244 24.71 9.25 -13.74
N TYR A 245 24.35 10.18 -12.85
CA TYR A 245 25.22 10.68 -11.80
C TYR A 245 25.69 9.55 -10.86
N THR A 246 24.75 8.69 -10.43
CA THR A 246 25.06 7.55 -9.55
C THR A 246 26.02 6.58 -10.21
N LEU A 247 25.84 6.30 -11.50
CA LEU A 247 26.74 5.42 -12.24
C LEU A 247 28.17 5.99 -12.38
N LYS A 248 28.28 7.29 -12.61
CA LYS A 248 29.58 7.90 -13.02
C LYS A 248 30.34 8.50 -11.84
N PHE A 249 29.69 9.12 -10.90
CA PHE A 249 30.28 9.96 -9.86
C PHE A 249 30.04 9.49 -8.43
N SER A 250 29.10 8.58 -8.18
CA SER A 250 28.87 8.06 -6.83
C SER A 250 29.96 7.04 -6.46
N SER A 251 30.21 6.87 -5.18
CA SER A 251 31.10 5.83 -4.65
C SER A 251 30.37 5.06 -3.54
N GLY A 252 30.77 3.80 -3.30
CA GLY A 252 30.26 2.97 -2.24
C GLY A 252 29.06 2.07 -2.62
N TYR A 253 28.34 1.61 -1.61
CA TYR A 253 27.33 0.55 -1.70
C TYR A 253 26.23 0.79 -2.76
N LYS A 254 25.75 2.03 -2.92
CA LYS A 254 24.67 2.38 -3.86
C LYS A 254 25.12 2.24 -5.32
N GLN A 255 26.33 2.72 -5.63
CA GLN A 255 26.90 2.57 -6.97
C GLN A 255 27.16 1.10 -7.29
N HIS A 256 27.69 0.36 -6.33
CA HIS A 256 27.97 -1.07 -6.48
C HIS A 256 26.69 -1.84 -6.81
N ARG A 257 25.60 -1.65 -6.08
CA ARG A 257 24.30 -2.27 -6.37
C ARG A 257 23.80 -1.98 -7.79
N LEU A 258 23.91 -0.73 -8.22
CA LEU A 258 23.42 -0.34 -9.54
C LEU A 258 24.31 -0.92 -10.65
N LYS A 259 25.63 -0.94 -10.47
CA LYS A 259 26.56 -1.58 -11.42
C LYS A 259 26.31 -3.07 -11.53
N VAL A 260 26.23 -3.76 -10.38
CA VAL A 260 25.95 -5.21 -10.32
C VAL A 260 24.63 -5.55 -11.01
N TYR A 261 23.59 -4.74 -10.78
CA TYR A 261 22.30 -4.90 -11.47
C TYR A 261 22.42 -4.75 -12.98
N LEU A 262 23.15 -3.71 -13.46
CA LEU A 262 23.33 -3.49 -14.89
C LEU A 262 24.22 -4.55 -15.54
N GLU A 263 25.28 -5.00 -14.88
CA GLU A 263 26.12 -6.10 -15.36
C GLU A 263 25.34 -7.41 -15.48
N GLY A 264 24.46 -7.68 -14.51
CA GLY A 264 23.55 -8.82 -14.59
C GLY A 264 22.67 -8.78 -15.83
N ILE A 265 22.01 -7.64 -16.09
CA ILE A 265 21.06 -7.52 -17.21
C ILE A 265 21.77 -7.38 -18.56
N LEU A 266 22.84 -6.58 -18.65
CA LEU A 266 23.49 -6.26 -19.93
C LEU A 266 24.51 -7.31 -20.37
N HIS A 267 25.17 -7.95 -19.42
CA HIS A 267 26.26 -8.86 -19.67
C HIS A 267 26.05 -10.29 -19.17
N ASN A 268 24.84 -10.60 -18.63
CA ASN A 268 24.50 -11.90 -18.01
C ASN A 268 25.48 -12.33 -16.90
N ASN A 269 26.10 -11.36 -16.22
CA ASN A 269 27.00 -11.62 -15.10
C ASN A 269 26.24 -11.47 -13.78
N TYR A 270 25.79 -12.60 -13.23
CA TYR A 270 24.95 -12.68 -12.03
C TYR A 270 25.69 -13.22 -10.79
N ASP A 271 27.01 -13.24 -10.80
CA ASP A 271 27.80 -14.01 -9.82
C ASP A 271 27.85 -13.40 -8.42
N ILE A 272 27.38 -12.15 -8.21
CA ILE A 272 27.61 -11.42 -6.96
C ILE A 272 26.35 -10.69 -6.45
N GLY A 273 26.04 -10.84 -5.16
CA GLY A 273 25.15 -9.98 -4.38
C GLY A 273 23.70 -9.92 -4.87
N ASP A 274 23.20 -8.72 -5.13
CA ASP A 274 21.79 -8.50 -5.51
C ASP A 274 21.45 -9.06 -6.89
N ALA A 275 22.42 -9.11 -7.84
CA ALA A 275 22.20 -9.73 -9.15
C ALA A 275 21.99 -11.23 -9.02
N TYR A 276 22.70 -11.89 -8.13
CA TYR A 276 22.51 -13.31 -7.85
C TYR A 276 21.07 -13.60 -7.34
N GLN A 277 20.54 -12.77 -6.45
CA GLN A 277 19.16 -12.96 -5.95
C GLN A 277 18.13 -12.80 -7.08
N ILE A 278 18.31 -11.81 -7.97
CA ILE A 278 17.44 -11.63 -9.13
C ILE A 278 17.53 -12.83 -10.06
N TYR A 279 18.73 -13.32 -10.34
CA TYR A 279 18.95 -14.50 -11.19
C TYR A 279 18.25 -15.74 -10.64
N GLN A 280 18.43 -16.02 -9.35
CA GLN A 280 17.75 -17.16 -8.69
C GLN A 280 16.23 -16.96 -8.67
N SER A 281 15.74 -15.73 -8.56
CA SER A 281 14.32 -15.40 -8.71
C SER A 281 13.82 -15.74 -10.13
N LEU A 282 14.56 -15.37 -11.16
CA LEU A 282 14.20 -15.70 -12.56
C LEU A 282 14.19 -17.22 -12.80
N ILE A 283 15.15 -17.97 -12.20
CA ILE A 283 15.14 -19.43 -12.22
C ILE A 283 13.88 -19.97 -11.54
N ALA A 284 13.47 -19.42 -10.39
CA ALA A 284 12.24 -19.80 -9.70
C ALA A 284 11.01 -19.64 -10.61
N PHE A 285 10.86 -18.48 -11.27
CA PHE A 285 9.78 -18.23 -12.23
C PHE A 285 9.84 -19.21 -13.42
N GLY A 286 11.03 -19.44 -14.00
CA GLY A 286 11.19 -20.34 -15.15
C GLY A 286 10.91 -21.80 -14.81
N THR A 287 11.41 -22.27 -13.65
CA THR A 287 11.25 -23.66 -13.23
C THR A 287 9.87 -23.99 -12.68
N GLY A 288 9.08 -22.97 -12.28
CA GLY A 288 7.69 -23.16 -11.87
C GLY A 288 6.77 -23.60 -13.02
N GLY A 289 7.08 -23.26 -14.27
CA GLY A 289 6.27 -23.64 -15.43
C GLY A 289 4.80 -23.20 -15.30
N ILE A 290 3.87 -23.97 -15.87
CA ILE A 290 2.44 -23.61 -15.88
C ILE A 290 1.77 -23.93 -14.53
N PHE A 291 2.05 -25.10 -13.96
CA PHE A 291 1.35 -25.62 -12.77
C PHE A 291 2.14 -25.51 -11.48
N GLY A 292 3.41 -25.13 -11.54
CA GLY A 292 4.31 -25.11 -10.40
C GLY A 292 4.87 -26.49 -10.03
N LYS A 293 5.82 -26.49 -9.10
CA LYS A 293 6.40 -27.72 -8.52
C LYS A 293 5.56 -28.33 -7.41
N GLY A 294 4.47 -27.66 -7.01
CA GLY A 294 3.68 -28.00 -5.82
C GLY A 294 4.12 -27.22 -4.59
N ILE A 295 3.15 -26.91 -3.71
CA ILE A 295 3.39 -26.16 -2.46
C ILE A 295 4.35 -26.96 -1.57
N GLY A 296 5.41 -26.31 -1.10
CA GLY A 296 6.46 -26.92 -0.30
C GLY A 296 7.61 -27.52 -1.11
N ASN A 297 7.48 -27.70 -2.42
CA ASN A 297 8.48 -28.35 -3.29
C ASN A 297 9.40 -27.39 -4.03
N GLY A 298 9.32 -26.08 -3.73
CA GLY A 298 10.25 -25.10 -4.27
C GLY A 298 11.69 -25.40 -3.85
N VAL A 299 12.63 -25.26 -4.78
CA VAL A 299 14.06 -25.51 -4.58
C VAL A 299 14.79 -24.24 -4.19
N GLN A 300 14.39 -23.10 -4.79
CA GLN A 300 15.12 -21.85 -4.63
C GLN A 300 15.08 -21.29 -3.18
N LYS A 301 14.12 -21.72 -2.37
CA LYS A 301 14.06 -21.39 -0.94
C LYS A 301 15.20 -21.98 -0.11
N TYR A 302 15.88 -23.08 -0.56
CA TYR A 302 16.99 -23.71 0.16
C TYR A 302 18.29 -22.94 -0.01
N ASN A 303 18.32 -21.71 0.53
CA ASN A 303 19.47 -20.77 0.56
C ASN A 303 19.94 -20.21 -0.81
N TYR A 304 19.25 -20.51 -1.91
CA TYR A 304 19.53 -19.83 -3.18
C TYR A 304 19.00 -18.39 -3.18
N ILE A 305 17.86 -18.13 -2.56
CA ILE A 305 17.30 -16.79 -2.37
C ILE A 305 17.30 -16.47 -0.86
N PRO A 306 18.23 -15.66 -0.34
CA PRO A 306 18.30 -15.30 1.07
C PRO A 306 17.02 -14.68 1.62
N GLU A 307 16.46 -13.70 0.88
CA GLU A 307 15.28 -12.93 1.29
C GLU A 307 13.96 -13.50 0.71
N VAL A 308 13.86 -14.82 0.58
CA VAL A 308 12.68 -15.53 0.03
C VAL A 308 11.42 -15.37 0.90
N GLU A 309 11.56 -15.04 2.18
CA GLU A 309 10.43 -14.82 3.07
C GLU A 309 9.86 -13.39 2.96
N THR A 310 10.67 -12.45 2.49
CA THR A 310 10.39 -11.02 2.48
C THR A 310 10.31 -10.47 1.07
N ASP A 311 11.41 -10.02 0.50
CA ASP A 311 11.45 -9.23 -0.74
C ASP A 311 11.21 -10.08 -1.98
N PHE A 312 11.57 -11.35 -1.94
CA PHE A 312 11.41 -12.33 -3.02
C PHE A 312 10.34 -13.39 -2.73
N ALA A 313 9.39 -13.10 -1.83
CA ALA A 313 8.30 -14.03 -1.51
C ALA A 313 7.50 -14.45 -2.76
N ILE A 314 7.39 -13.58 -3.75
CA ILE A 314 6.72 -13.86 -5.02
C ILE A 314 7.47 -14.90 -5.87
N ALA A 315 8.80 -14.97 -5.77
CA ALA A 315 9.60 -15.94 -6.51
C ALA A 315 9.35 -17.38 -6.01
N ASN A 316 9.30 -17.58 -4.68
CA ASN A 316 8.93 -18.88 -4.10
C ASN A 316 7.52 -19.29 -4.51
N LEU A 317 6.58 -18.34 -4.45
CA LEU A 317 5.20 -18.59 -4.86
C LEU A 317 5.11 -18.96 -6.34
N ALA A 318 5.86 -18.28 -7.22
CA ALA A 318 5.92 -18.60 -8.64
C ALA A 318 6.52 -19.99 -8.92
N GLU A 319 7.56 -20.38 -8.20
CA GLU A 319 8.15 -21.71 -8.34
C GLU A 319 7.17 -22.80 -7.92
N GLU A 320 6.45 -22.61 -6.81
CA GLU A 320 5.58 -23.61 -6.23
C GLU A 320 4.21 -23.70 -6.90
N THR A 321 3.64 -22.57 -7.35
CA THR A 321 2.27 -22.53 -7.93
C THR A 321 2.24 -22.30 -9.43
N GLY A 322 3.38 -21.99 -10.03
CA GLY A 322 3.52 -21.76 -11.46
C GLY A 322 2.76 -20.54 -11.98
N PHE A 323 2.61 -20.48 -13.29
CA PHE A 323 1.96 -19.39 -14.00
C PHE A 323 0.49 -19.18 -13.58
N ILE A 324 -0.24 -20.28 -13.35
CA ILE A 324 -1.65 -20.23 -12.91
C ILE A 324 -1.76 -19.58 -11.55
N GLY A 325 -0.89 -19.92 -10.59
CA GLY A 325 -0.86 -19.29 -9.28
C GLY A 325 -0.53 -17.81 -9.36
N MET A 326 0.39 -17.43 -10.23
CA MET A 326 0.73 -16.02 -10.46
C MET A 326 -0.43 -15.22 -11.04
N ILE A 327 -1.18 -15.78 -12.00
CA ILE A 327 -2.39 -15.14 -12.52
C ILE A 327 -3.43 -14.96 -11.41
N ALA A 328 -3.63 -15.95 -10.54
CA ALA A 328 -4.59 -15.87 -9.45
C ALA A 328 -4.20 -14.77 -8.43
N VAL A 329 -2.90 -14.63 -8.13
CA VAL A 329 -2.39 -13.56 -7.27
C VAL A 329 -2.58 -12.17 -7.90
N LEU A 330 -2.19 -12.00 -9.16
CA LEU A 330 -2.36 -10.73 -9.88
C LEU A 330 -3.82 -10.35 -10.01
N PHE A 331 -4.70 -11.31 -10.33
CA PHE A 331 -6.14 -11.10 -10.38
C PHE A 331 -6.71 -10.67 -9.03
N SER A 332 -6.21 -11.27 -7.94
CA SER A 332 -6.65 -10.91 -6.58
C SER A 332 -6.24 -9.48 -6.22
N PHE A 333 -5.01 -9.06 -6.53
CA PHE A 333 -4.56 -7.68 -6.34
C PHE A 333 -5.34 -6.69 -7.21
N PHE A 334 -5.53 -7.01 -8.49
CA PHE A 334 -6.30 -6.17 -9.41
C PHE A 334 -7.74 -6.00 -8.95
N SER A 335 -8.40 -7.11 -8.56
CA SER A 335 -9.77 -7.08 -8.05
C SER A 335 -9.88 -6.26 -6.77
N LEU A 336 -8.94 -6.43 -5.84
CA LEU A 336 -8.88 -5.63 -4.62
C LEU A 336 -8.70 -4.13 -4.93
N PHE A 337 -7.80 -3.79 -5.85
CA PHE A 337 -7.57 -2.42 -6.31
C PHE A 337 -8.85 -1.80 -6.89
N VAL A 338 -9.52 -2.47 -7.82
CA VAL A 338 -10.77 -2.00 -8.44
C VAL A 338 -11.87 -1.80 -7.39
N LEU A 339 -12.00 -2.71 -6.44
CA LEU A 339 -12.97 -2.60 -5.36
C LEU A 339 -12.68 -1.41 -4.45
N ILE A 340 -11.42 -1.18 -4.07
CA ILE A 340 -11.01 -0.02 -3.27
C ILE A 340 -11.28 1.28 -4.06
N MET A 341 -10.91 1.34 -5.34
CA MET A 341 -11.19 2.50 -6.19
C MET A 341 -12.69 2.76 -6.35
N SER A 342 -13.52 1.72 -6.33
CA SER A 342 -14.99 1.88 -6.33
C SER A 342 -15.50 2.53 -5.03
N VAL A 343 -14.86 2.28 -3.89
CA VAL A 343 -15.16 2.99 -2.62
C VAL A 343 -14.75 4.46 -2.74
N ALA A 344 -13.55 4.74 -3.28
CA ALA A 344 -13.07 6.09 -3.49
C ALA A 344 -14.00 6.91 -4.39
N ALA A 345 -14.42 6.33 -5.53
CA ALA A 345 -15.32 6.99 -6.47
C ALA A 345 -16.68 7.36 -5.87
N LYS A 346 -17.16 6.57 -4.91
CA LYS A 346 -18.45 6.76 -4.23
C LYS A 346 -18.36 7.49 -2.89
N SER A 347 -17.17 7.94 -2.51
CA SER A 347 -16.95 8.66 -1.25
C SER A 347 -17.65 10.03 -1.25
N LYS A 348 -18.30 10.38 -0.12
CA LYS A 348 -19.07 11.61 0.04
C LYS A 348 -18.23 12.89 0.11
N THR A 349 -16.97 12.78 0.57
CA THR A 349 -16.05 13.91 0.72
C THR A 349 -14.81 13.70 -0.13
N PHE A 350 -14.20 14.78 -0.58
CA PHE A 350 -12.94 14.73 -1.33
C PHE A 350 -11.81 14.15 -0.47
N PHE A 351 -11.82 14.42 0.83
CA PHE A 351 -10.86 13.82 1.76
C PHE A 351 -10.90 12.29 1.70
N HIS A 352 -12.07 11.68 1.86
CA HIS A 352 -12.21 10.22 1.79
C HIS A 352 -11.87 9.69 0.40
N LYS A 353 -12.28 10.39 -0.66
CA LYS A 353 -11.93 10.03 -2.03
C LYS A 353 -10.41 9.91 -2.19
N TYR A 354 -9.65 10.96 -1.83
CA TYR A 354 -8.19 10.95 -1.96
C TYR A 354 -7.52 9.97 -1.01
N LEU A 355 -8.03 9.81 0.21
CA LEU A 355 -7.49 8.87 1.17
C LEU A 355 -7.60 7.41 0.70
N VAL A 356 -8.79 7.01 0.28
CA VAL A 356 -9.02 5.64 -0.22
C VAL A 356 -8.24 5.39 -1.51
N SER A 357 -8.21 6.37 -2.43
CA SER A 357 -7.38 6.30 -3.64
C SER A 357 -5.89 6.22 -3.31
N GLY A 358 -5.43 6.99 -2.33
CA GLY A 358 -4.03 6.97 -1.89
C GLY A 358 -3.62 5.63 -1.27
N ILE A 359 -4.51 4.99 -0.50
CA ILE A 359 -4.27 3.63 0.01
C ILE A 359 -4.24 2.62 -1.14
N ALA A 360 -5.14 2.74 -2.14
CA ALA A 360 -5.08 1.91 -3.34
C ALA A 360 -3.74 2.09 -4.08
N GLY A 361 -3.28 3.34 -4.21
CA GLY A 361 -1.98 3.68 -4.78
C GLY A 361 -0.82 3.08 -3.98
N TYR A 362 -0.86 3.17 -2.66
CA TYR A 362 0.12 2.53 -1.78
C TYR A 362 0.25 1.03 -2.06
N ILE A 363 -0.89 0.31 -2.10
CA ILE A 363 -0.89 -1.13 -2.35
C ILE A 363 -0.37 -1.46 -3.75
N ILE A 364 -0.90 -0.82 -4.80
CA ILE A 364 -0.56 -1.20 -6.17
C ILE A 364 0.87 -0.82 -6.56
N THR A 365 1.39 0.31 -6.09
CA THR A 365 2.78 0.71 -6.35
C THR A 365 3.75 -0.22 -5.65
N GLN A 366 3.43 -0.70 -4.46
CA GLN A 366 4.21 -1.70 -3.74
C GLN A 366 4.25 -3.04 -4.48
N VAL A 367 3.11 -3.49 -5.02
CA VAL A 367 3.02 -4.70 -5.88
C VAL A 367 3.88 -4.54 -7.12
N ILE A 368 3.76 -3.41 -7.83
CA ILE A 368 4.54 -3.14 -9.06
C ILE A 368 6.05 -3.16 -8.77
N ILE A 369 6.48 -2.51 -7.69
CA ILE A 369 7.91 -2.49 -7.34
C ILE A 369 8.41 -3.89 -7.01
N ASN A 370 7.72 -4.62 -6.12
CA ASN A 370 8.16 -5.94 -5.69
C ASN A 370 8.23 -6.93 -6.86
N ILE A 371 7.18 -7.01 -7.68
CA ILE A 371 7.18 -7.88 -8.85
C ILE A 371 8.24 -7.43 -9.86
N GLY A 372 8.36 -6.12 -10.11
CA GLY A 372 9.38 -5.57 -11.00
C GLY A 372 10.81 -5.93 -10.58
N VAL A 373 11.11 -5.97 -9.28
CA VAL A 373 12.37 -6.46 -8.73
C VAL A 373 12.52 -7.96 -8.97
N ALA A 374 11.49 -8.74 -8.63
CA ALA A 374 11.57 -10.20 -8.70
C ALA A 374 11.76 -10.74 -10.14
N ILE A 375 11.24 -10.03 -11.15
CA ILE A 375 11.44 -10.36 -12.58
C ILE A 375 12.60 -9.60 -13.23
N GLY A 376 13.42 -8.90 -12.45
CA GLY A 376 14.64 -8.23 -12.94
C GLY A 376 14.42 -6.92 -13.70
N LEU A 377 13.19 -6.37 -13.73
CA LEU A 377 12.93 -5.05 -14.35
C LEU A 377 13.42 -3.87 -13.50
N LEU A 378 13.53 -4.07 -12.20
CA LEU A 378 13.96 -3.04 -11.24
C LEU A 378 15.10 -3.60 -10.37
N PRO A 379 16.00 -2.73 -9.89
CA PRO A 379 17.01 -3.13 -8.92
C PRO A 379 16.36 -3.47 -7.56
N VAL A 380 17.06 -4.23 -6.72
CA VAL A 380 16.56 -4.65 -5.41
C VAL A 380 16.37 -3.44 -4.51
N PHE A 381 15.12 -3.22 -4.07
CA PHE A 381 14.73 -2.08 -3.22
C PHE A 381 14.41 -2.47 -1.76
N GLY A 382 14.26 -3.76 -1.46
CA GLY A 382 13.90 -4.19 -0.11
C GLY A 382 12.44 -3.86 0.25
N ILE A 383 11.51 -3.91 -0.71
CA ILE A 383 10.10 -3.61 -0.52
C ILE A 383 9.29 -4.91 -0.56
N PRO A 384 8.62 -5.29 0.53
CA PRO A 384 7.87 -6.54 0.60
C PRO A 384 6.59 -6.49 -0.24
N LEU A 385 6.12 -7.65 -0.73
CA LEU A 385 4.84 -7.78 -1.41
C LEU A 385 3.68 -7.64 -0.40
N PRO A 386 2.70 -6.75 -0.63
CA PRO A 386 1.57 -6.54 0.28
C PRO A 386 0.84 -7.84 0.63
N PHE A 387 0.55 -8.06 1.90
CA PHE A 387 -0.19 -9.22 2.43
C PHE A 387 0.48 -10.59 2.26
N ILE A 388 1.44 -10.75 1.34
CA ILE A 388 2.07 -12.03 0.99
C ILE A 388 3.43 -12.20 1.67
N SER A 389 4.27 -11.16 1.64
CA SER A 389 5.59 -11.21 2.30
C SER A 389 5.49 -11.19 3.82
N ALA A 390 6.47 -11.76 4.50
CA ALA A 390 6.62 -11.72 5.95
C ALA A 390 7.08 -10.34 6.46
N GLY A 391 6.52 -9.27 5.92
CA GLY A 391 6.81 -7.88 6.29
C GLY A 391 5.94 -7.42 7.45
N GLY A 392 6.38 -7.66 8.71
CA GLY A 392 5.56 -7.37 9.89
C GLY A 392 5.00 -5.95 9.95
N SER A 393 5.82 -4.93 9.69
CA SER A 393 5.38 -3.52 9.69
C SER A 393 4.42 -3.20 8.56
N SER A 394 4.67 -3.75 7.37
CA SER A 394 3.81 -3.55 6.20
C SER A 394 2.41 -4.13 6.42
N ILE A 395 2.31 -5.35 6.95
CA ILE A 395 1.00 -5.98 7.18
C ILE A 395 0.18 -5.27 8.27
N LEU A 396 0.84 -4.71 9.31
CA LEU A 396 0.18 -3.88 10.32
C LEU A 396 -0.40 -2.60 9.71
N ALA A 397 0.40 -1.87 8.91
CA ALA A 397 -0.01 -0.65 8.23
C ALA A 397 -1.15 -0.91 7.23
N LEU A 398 -1.05 -1.98 6.46
CA LEU A 398 -2.06 -2.37 5.48
C LEU A 398 -3.35 -2.85 6.13
N SER A 399 -3.29 -3.57 7.25
CA SER A 399 -4.48 -4.00 8.00
C SER A 399 -5.23 -2.82 8.60
N LEU A 400 -4.52 -1.83 9.14
CA LEU A 400 -5.11 -0.55 9.57
C LEU A 400 -5.84 0.13 8.41
N SER A 401 -5.18 0.21 7.25
CA SER A 401 -5.73 0.81 6.03
C SER A 401 -6.99 0.09 5.55
N MET A 402 -6.97 -1.24 5.52
CA MET A 402 -8.12 -2.06 5.10
C MET A 402 -9.31 -1.90 6.05
N GLY A 403 -9.07 -1.88 7.37
CA GLY A 403 -10.11 -1.60 8.36
C GLY A 403 -10.78 -0.23 8.14
N TYR A 404 -9.96 0.78 7.85
CA TYR A 404 -10.43 2.14 7.61
C TYR A 404 -11.20 2.26 6.28
N ILE A 405 -10.76 1.57 5.21
CA ILE A 405 -11.51 1.49 3.95
C ILE A 405 -12.90 0.88 4.17
N ILE A 406 -13.02 -0.18 4.96
CA ILE A 406 -14.30 -0.80 5.29
C ILE A 406 -15.21 0.16 6.07
N TYR A 407 -14.64 0.92 7.00
CA TYR A 407 -15.39 1.97 7.70
C TYR A 407 -15.92 3.03 6.72
N ILE A 408 -15.08 3.57 5.82
CA ILE A 408 -15.49 4.56 4.82
C ILE A 408 -16.56 3.97 3.89
N ASN A 409 -16.40 2.74 3.44
CA ASN A 409 -17.41 2.04 2.62
C ASN A 409 -18.77 1.98 3.31
N ASN A 410 -18.80 1.70 4.61
CA ASN A 410 -20.06 1.50 5.34
C ASN A 410 -20.77 2.82 5.67
N TYR A 411 -20.03 3.90 5.94
CA TYR A 411 -20.59 5.12 6.52
C TYR A 411 -20.43 6.38 5.66
N HIS A 412 -19.47 6.40 4.75
CA HIS A 412 -19.08 7.60 4.01
C HIS A 412 -19.19 7.49 2.48
N THR A 413 -19.90 6.47 1.94
CA THR A 413 -20.22 6.36 0.51
C THR A 413 -21.63 6.86 0.20
N ALA A 414 -21.84 7.30 -1.04
CA ALA A 414 -23.07 7.90 -1.57
C ALA A 414 -23.84 6.93 -2.49
N ASP A 415 -23.77 5.62 -2.26
CA ASP A 415 -24.53 4.62 -3.05
C ASP A 415 -26.04 4.79 -2.94
#